data_b4544605829c582d356dea0100b3629f
#
_entry.id   b4544605829c582d356dea0100b3629f
#
_cell.length_a   1.000
_cell.length_b   1.000
_cell.length_c   1.000
_cell.angle_alpha   90.00
_cell.angle_beta   90.00
_cell.angle_gamma   90.00
#
_symmetry.space_group_name_H-M   'P 1'
#
loop_
_entity.id
_entity.type
_entity.pdbx_description
1 polymer ?
#
loop_
_entity_poly.entity_id
_entity_poly.type
_entity_poly.pdbx_seq_one_letter_code
_entity_poly.pdbx_strand_id
1 'polypeptide(L)'
;LDTSALMAPVEANVRPFEALDRLLGVYEVVVPVAVLAELDRLREGAGEEATAASVGADLARRGERIETEASYADDALVELAAAGRVDYVVTNDGPLQDRVLARDVPVIGLRGRNTLAITEP
;
A
#
# COMPACT_ATOMS: atom_id res chain seq x y z
N LEU A 1 -1.26 -2.95 1.83
CA LEU A 1 -0.44 -2.16 0.90
C LEU A 1 -1.35 -1.40 -0.06
N ASP A 2 -1.10 -0.11 -0.20
CA ASP A 2 -1.79 0.71 -1.19
C ASP A 2 -1.05 0.73 -2.53
N THR A 3 -1.63 1.42 -3.51
CA THR A 3 -1.06 1.57 -4.84
C THR A 3 0.34 2.20 -4.79
N SER A 4 0.54 3.26 -3.99
CA SER A 4 1.82 3.97 -3.91
C SER A 4 2.93 3.08 -3.36
N ALA A 5 2.64 2.27 -2.35
CA ALA A 5 3.62 1.35 -1.79
C ALA A 5 4.02 0.25 -2.78
N LEU A 6 3.06 -0.27 -3.53
CA LEU A 6 3.31 -1.29 -4.54
C LEU A 6 4.08 -0.76 -5.75
N MET A 7 3.93 0.52 -6.07
CA MET A 7 4.68 1.18 -7.16
C MET A 7 6.06 1.68 -6.72
N ALA A 8 6.34 1.69 -5.42
CA ALA A 8 7.58 2.22 -4.86
C ALA A 8 8.88 1.57 -5.39
N PRO A 9 8.93 0.27 -5.76
CA PRO A 9 10.16 -0.30 -6.31
C PRO A 9 10.69 0.46 -7.53
N VAL A 10 9.83 0.91 -8.41
CA VAL A 10 10.23 1.67 -9.59
C VAL A 10 10.34 3.16 -9.29
N GLU A 11 9.37 3.74 -8.58
CA GLU A 11 9.30 5.18 -8.34
C GLU A 11 10.27 5.67 -7.27
N ALA A 12 10.57 4.84 -6.26
CA ALA A 12 11.37 5.23 -5.12
C ALA A 12 12.52 4.27 -4.79
N ASN A 13 12.73 3.25 -5.62
CA ASN A 13 13.78 2.23 -5.42
C ASN A 13 13.70 1.58 -4.03
N VAL A 14 12.49 1.27 -3.58
CA VAL A 14 12.23 0.60 -2.30
C VAL A 14 11.75 -0.82 -2.56
N ARG A 15 12.22 -1.76 -1.76
CA ARG A 15 11.76 -3.14 -1.76
C ARG A 15 10.82 -3.34 -0.58
N PRO A 16 9.49 -3.20 -0.78
CA PRO A 16 8.55 -3.12 0.33
C PRO A 16 8.52 -4.37 1.19
N PHE A 17 8.56 -5.57 0.59
CA PHE A 17 8.48 -6.79 1.39
C PHE A 17 9.73 -7.03 2.23
N GLU A 18 10.92 -6.70 1.70
CA GLU A 18 12.16 -6.80 2.48
C GLU A 18 12.14 -5.80 3.64
N ALA A 19 11.64 -4.59 3.41
CA ALA A 19 11.51 -3.59 4.46
C ALA A 19 10.50 -4.02 5.54
N LEU A 20 9.37 -4.60 5.13
CA LEU A 20 8.38 -5.11 6.07
C LEU A 20 8.91 -6.27 6.90
N ASP A 21 9.70 -7.17 6.29
CA ASP A 21 10.35 -8.26 7.03
C ASP A 21 11.21 -7.72 8.16
N ARG A 22 11.95 -6.64 7.92
CA ARG A 22 12.79 -6.01 8.95
C ARG A 22 11.98 -5.31 10.03
N LEU A 23 10.87 -4.64 9.65
CA LEU A 23 10.07 -3.86 10.58
C LEU A 23 9.15 -4.72 11.44
N LEU A 24 8.55 -5.75 10.85
CA LEU A 24 7.46 -6.50 11.47
C LEU A 24 7.81 -7.94 11.80
N GLY A 25 8.80 -8.53 11.12
CA GLY A 25 9.11 -9.95 11.27
C GLY A 25 8.07 -10.81 10.55
N VAL A 26 7.15 -11.42 11.29
CA VAL A 26 6.08 -12.24 10.71
C VAL A 26 4.82 -11.39 10.55
N TYR A 27 4.25 -11.41 9.34
CA TYR A 27 3.06 -10.64 9.02
C TYR A 27 2.31 -11.27 7.86
N GLU A 28 1.04 -10.91 7.71
CA GLU A 28 0.23 -11.25 6.55
C GLU A 28 -0.07 -9.98 5.78
N VAL A 29 -0.01 -10.07 4.45
CA VAL A 29 -0.29 -8.94 3.57
C VAL A 29 -1.67 -9.11 2.96
N VAL A 30 -2.48 -8.05 3.03
CA VAL A 30 -3.75 -7.99 2.31
C VAL A 30 -3.72 -6.84 1.33
N VAL A 31 -4.34 -7.04 0.16
CA VAL A 31 -4.43 -6.02 -0.88
C VAL A 31 -5.90 -5.91 -1.31
N PRO A 32 -6.52 -4.73 -1.12
CA PRO A 32 -7.90 -4.53 -1.55
C PRO A 32 -8.07 -4.70 -3.05
N VAL A 33 -9.20 -5.26 -3.46
CA VAL A 33 -9.56 -5.37 -4.89
C VAL A 33 -9.51 -4.01 -5.58
N ALA A 34 -9.90 -2.93 -4.88
CA ALA A 34 -9.85 -1.58 -5.42
C ALA A 34 -8.41 -1.13 -5.77
N VAL A 35 -7.43 -1.56 -4.98
CA VAL A 35 -6.00 -1.29 -5.27
C VAL A 35 -5.56 -2.05 -6.51
N LEU A 36 -5.95 -3.31 -6.63
CA LEU A 36 -5.64 -4.12 -7.81
C LEU A 36 -6.24 -3.51 -9.07
N ALA A 37 -7.47 -3.01 -9.00
CA ALA A 37 -8.13 -2.36 -10.12
C ALA A 37 -7.42 -1.07 -10.53
N GLU A 38 -6.94 -0.28 -9.57
CA GLU A 38 -6.18 0.94 -9.86
C GLU A 38 -4.85 0.61 -10.55
N LEU A 39 -4.12 -0.39 -10.07
CA LEU A 39 -2.88 -0.84 -10.71
C LEU A 39 -3.14 -1.31 -12.13
N ASP A 40 -4.20 -2.04 -12.38
CA ASP A 40 -4.56 -2.51 -13.72
C ASP A 40 -4.85 -1.36 -14.67
N ARG A 41 -5.51 -0.29 -14.19
CA ARG A 41 -5.74 0.91 -15.01
C ARG A 41 -4.43 1.63 -15.32
N LEU A 42 -3.56 1.80 -14.34
CA LEU A 42 -2.30 2.51 -14.51
C LEU A 42 -1.33 1.78 -15.42
N ARG A 43 -1.31 0.46 -15.38
CA ARG A 43 -0.40 -0.33 -16.22
C ARG A 43 -0.76 -0.30 -17.71
N GLU A 44 -1.99 0.08 -18.04
CA GLU A 44 -2.44 0.25 -19.44
C GLU A 44 -1.95 1.55 -20.06
N GLY A 45 -1.44 2.49 -19.26
CA GLY A 45 -0.87 3.74 -19.73
C GLY A 45 0.51 3.56 -20.36
N ALA A 46 1.32 4.59 -20.29
CA ALA A 46 2.66 4.59 -20.88
C ALA A 46 3.69 5.16 -19.90
N GLY A 47 4.97 4.91 -20.18
CA GLY A 47 6.09 5.47 -19.43
C GLY A 47 6.35 4.80 -18.11
N GLU A 48 7.03 5.53 -17.22
CA GLU A 48 7.48 5.01 -15.94
C GLU A 48 6.32 4.63 -15.01
N GLU A 49 5.24 5.39 -15.04
CA GLU A 49 4.06 5.08 -14.23
C GLU A 49 3.47 3.71 -14.59
N ALA A 50 3.34 3.41 -15.89
CA ALA A 50 2.83 2.12 -16.33
C ALA A 50 3.76 0.97 -15.93
N THR A 51 5.07 1.19 -16.02
CA THR A 51 6.08 0.21 -15.59
C THR A 51 5.98 -0.02 -14.08
N ALA A 52 5.89 1.05 -13.30
CA ALA A 52 5.76 0.96 -11.86
C ALA A 52 4.48 0.20 -11.45
N ALA A 53 3.38 0.46 -12.13
CA ALA A 53 2.12 -0.23 -11.88
C ALA A 53 2.18 -1.71 -12.25
N SER A 54 2.86 -2.06 -13.34
CA SER A 54 3.05 -3.45 -13.73
C SER A 54 3.85 -4.23 -12.70
N VAL A 55 4.94 -3.65 -12.21
CA VAL A 55 5.73 -4.24 -11.12
C VAL A 55 4.88 -4.36 -9.85
N GLY A 56 4.12 -3.32 -9.52
CA GLY A 56 3.24 -3.31 -8.36
C GLY A 56 2.16 -4.39 -8.44
N ALA A 57 1.59 -4.62 -9.61
CA ALA A 57 0.59 -5.67 -9.82
C ALA A 57 1.18 -7.07 -9.59
N ASP A 58 2.42 -7.29 -10.01
CA ASP A 58 3.11 -8.55 -9.74
C ASP A 58 3.38 -8.74 -8.26
N LEU A 59 3.82 -7.70 -7.56
CA LEU A 59 4.04 -7.75 -6.12
C LEU A 59 2.75 -7.99 -5.34
N ALA A 60 1.64 -7.44 -5.80
CA ALA A 60 0.35 -7.59 -5.14
C ALA A 60 -0.11 -9.06 -5.07
N ARG A 61 0.37 -9.92 -5.95
CA ARG A 61 0.08 -11.36 -5.93
C ARG A 61 0.62 -12.07 -4.69
N ARG A 62 1.57 -11.46 -3.98
CA ARG A 62 2.13 -12.00 -2.74
C ARG A 62 1.21 -11.80 -1.55
N GLY A 63 0.22 -10.91 -1.67
CA GLY A 63 -0.76 -10.65 -0.64
C GLY A 63 -2.08 -11.36 -0.88
N GLU A 64 -2.89 -11.43 0.17
CA GLU A 64 -4.25 -11.92 0.07
C GLU A 64 -5.16 -10.83 -0.48
N ARG A 65 -5.97 -11.20 -1.45
CA ARG A 65 -6.96 -10.31 -2.05
C ARG A 65 -8.14 -10.16 -1.11
N ILE A 66 -8.56 -8.92 -0.83
CA ILE A 66 -9.68 -8.63 0.04
C ILE A 66 -10.68 -7.70 -0.63
N GLU A 67 -11.96 -7.99 -0.49
CA GLU A 67 -13.03 -7.14 -1.00
C GLU A 67 -13.43 -6.09 0.04
N THR A 68 -13.85 -4.91 -0.45
CA THR A 68 -14.38 -3.82 0.36
C THR A 68 -15.65 -3.28 -0.30
N GLU A 69 -16.44 -2.51 0.45
CA GLU A 69 -17.59 -1.82 -0.11
C GLU A 69 -17.15 -0.61 -0.95
N ALA A 70 -16.11 0.08 -0.51
CA ALA A 70 -15.55 1.21 -1.23
C ALA A 70 -14.88 0.73 -2.53
N SER A 71 -15.09 1.49 -3.60
CA SER A 71 -14.53 1.19 -4.93
C SER A 71 -13.26 1.96 -5.25
N TYR A 72 -12.96 3.04 -4.51
CA TYR A 72 -11.69 3.75 -4.63
C TYR A 72 -10.65 3.15 -3.71
N ALA A 73 -9.42 3.06 -4.19
CA ALA A 73 -8.32 2.42 -3.45
C ALA A 73 -8.10 3.04 -2.07
N ASP A 74 -8.04 4.37 -1.98
CA ASP A 74 -7.82 5.06 -0.71
C ASP A 74 -8.96 4.80 0.28
N ASP A 75 -10.20 4.90 -0.20
CA ASP A 75 -11.38 4.66 0.63
C ASP A 75 -11.45 3.21 1.12
N ALA A 76 -11.03 2.26 0.28
CA ALA A 76 -10.98 0.86 0.66
C ALA A 76 -10.02 0.62 1.83
N LEU A 77 -8.86 1.27 1.82
CA LEU A 77 -7.88 1.14 2.91
C LEU A 77 -8.38 1.79 4.19
N VAL A 78 -9.03 2.95 4.10
CA VAL A 78 -9.64 3.59 5.27
C VAL A 78 -10.77 2.72 5.84
N GLU A 79 -11.57 2.10 4.98
CA GLU A 79 -12.61 1.15 5.40
C GLU A 79 -12.03 0.00 6.23
N LEU A 80 -10.95 -0.62 5.75
CA LEU A 80 -10.30 -1.73 6.46
C LEU A 80 -9.73 -1.27 7.81
N ALA A 81 -9.12 -0.08 7.85
CA ALA A 81 -8.60 0.50 9.09
C ALA A 81 -9.73 0.76 10.09
N ALA A 82 -10.81 1.40 9.65
CA ALA A 82 -11.95 1.72 10.49
C ALA A 82 -12.64 0.47 11.05
N ALA A 83 -12.65 -0.62 10.29
CA ALA A 83 -13.26 -1.88 10.72
C ALA A 83 -12.34 -2.75 11.60
N GLY A 84 -11.10 -2.31 11.86
CA GLY A 84 -10.15 -3.07 12.65
C GLY A 84 -9.67 -4.35 11.96
N ARG A 85 -9.71 -4.39 10.64
CA ARG A 85 -9.34 -5.60 9.87
C ARG A 85 -7.87 -5.65 9.49
N VAL A 86 -7.14 -4.57 9.74
CA VAL A 86 -5.69 -4.50 9.51
C VAL A 86 -5.03 -3.85 10.72
N ASP A 87 -3.79 -4.24 10.98
CA ASP A 87 -2.98 -3.70 12.08
C ASP A 87 -2.12 -2.52 11.63
N TYR A 88 -1.79 -2.48 10.35
CA TYR A 88 -0.98 -1.44 9.71
C TYR A 88 -1.51 -1.18 8.31
N VAL A 89 -1.34 0.06 7.83
CA VAL A 89 -1.53 0.38 6.42
C VAL A 89 -0.19 0.86 5.86
N VAL A 90 0.24 0.28 4.76
CA VAL A 90 1.48 0.66 4.09
C VAL A 90 1.16 1.57 2.93
N THR A 91 1.53 2.84 3.04
CA THR A 91 1.27 3.86 2.02
C THR A 91 2.27 5.00 2.10
N ASN A 92 2.59 5.59 0.95
CA ASN A 92 3.41 6.80 0.85
C ASN A 92 2.58 8.05 0.57
N ASP A 93 1.26 7.92 0.45
CA ASP A 93 0.36 9.04 0.21
C ASP A 93 0.06 9.76 1.53
N GLY A 94 0.50 11.02 1.65
CA GLY A 94 0.34 11.81 2.88
C GLY A 94 -1.10 11.96 3.33
N PRO A 95 -2.03 12.41 2.45
CA PRO A 95 -3.44 12.52 2.83
C PRO A 95 -4.06 11.20 3.29
N LEU A 96 -3.71 10.08 2.65
CA LEU A 96 -4.18 8.77 3.08
C LEU A 96 -3.62 8.39 4.45
N GLN A 97 -2.33 8.67 4.70
CA GLN A 97 -1.70 8.44 6.01
C GLN A 97 -2.49 9.15 7.11
N ASP A 98 -2.84 10.41 6.90
CA ASP A 98 -3.60 11.20 7.89
C ASP A 98 -4.96 10.57 8.17
N ARG A 99 -5.66 10.11 7.14
CA ARG A 99 -6.96 9.45 7.28
C ARG A 99 -6.88 8.15 8.08
N VAL A 100 -5.84 7.36 7.83
CA VAL A 100 -5.62 6.09 8.52
C VAL A 100 -5.24 6.32 9.99
N LEU A 101 -4.33 7.25 10.24
CA LEU A 101 -3.95 7.61 11.62
C LEU A 101 -5.14 8.10 12.43
N ALA A 102 -6.07 8.83 11.81
CA ALA A 102 -7.30 9.28 12.44
C ALA A 102 -8.22 8.12 12.86
N ARG A 103 -7.99 6.91 12.35
CA ARG A 103 -8.70 5.69 12.73
C ARG A 103 -7.91 4.84 13.74
N ASP A 104 -6.89 5.41 14.36
CA ASP A 104 -6.03 4.76 15.35
C ASP A 104 -5.27 3.55 14.81
N VAL A 105 -4.95 3.54 13.52
CA VAL A 105 -4.15 2.52 12.87
C VAL A 105 -2.80 3.11 12.48
N PRO A 106 -1.68 2.49 12.86
CA PRO A 106 -0.36 2.97 12.48
C PRO A 106 -0.12 2.81 10.97
N VAL A 107 0.72 3.68 10.44
CA VAL A 107 1.07 3.73 9.02
C VAL A 107 2.54 3.39 8.85
N ILE A 108 2.85 2.62 7.82
CA ILE A 108 4.22 2.37 7.37
C ILE A 108 4.41 3.09 6.04
N GLY A 109 5.37 3.99 5.99
CA GLY A 109 5.63 4.78 4.79
C GLY A 109 7.08 5.18 4.67
N LEU A 110 7.42 5.84 3.57
CA LEU A 110 8.78 6.32 3.33
C LEU A 110 9.19 7.37 4.36
N ARG A 111 10.40 7.20 4.87
CA ARG A 111 11.11 8.21 5.63
C ARG A 111 12.46 8.39 4.95
N GLY A 112 12.73 9.60 4.46
CA GLY A 112 13.90 9.83 3.62
C GLY A 112 13.64 9.29 2.20
N ARG A 113 14.70 8.78 1.56
CA ARG A 113 14.63 8.39 0.15
C ARG A 113 14.06 6.99 -0.09
N ASN A 114 14.48 6.01 0.68
CA ASN A 114 14.21 4.61 0.38
C ASN A 114 14.06 3.73 1.62
N THR A 115 13.80 4.33 2.77
CA THR A 115 13.59 3.61 4.03
C THR A 115 12.14 3.69 4.44
N LEU A 116 11.55 2.56 4.81
CA LEU A 116 10.22 2.52 5.39
C LEU A 116 10.30 2.64 6.91
N ALA A 117 9.36 3.36 7.50
CA ALA A 117 9.26 3.53 8.94
C ALA A 117 7.81 3.55 9.39
N ILE A 118 7.59 3.17 10.65
CA ILE A 118 6.26 3.14 11.26
C ILE A 118 5.97 4.50 11.89
N THR A 119 4.78 5.03 11.62
CA THR A 119 4.25 6.21 12.30
C THR A 119 3.05 5.77 13.11
N GLU A 120 3.10 6.01 14.43
CA GLU A 120 2.01 5.71 15.34
C GLU A 120 0.94 6.80 15.31
N PRO A 121 -0.33 6.45 15.58
CA PRO A 121 -1.40 7.44 15.67
C PRO A 121 -1.19 8.47 16.77
#